data_3f092fdc3480b585c1844d2a4cd1311b
#
_entry.id   3f092fdc3480b585c1844d2a4cd1311b
#
_cell.length_a   1.000
_cell.length_b   1.000
_cell.length_c   1.000
_cell.angle_alpha   90.00
_cell.angle_beta   90.00
_cell.angle_gamma   90.00
#
_symmetry.space_group_name_H-M   'P 1'
#
loop_
_entity.id
_entity.type
_entity.pdbx_description
1 polymer ?
#
loop_
_entity_poly.entity_id
_entity_poly.type
_entity_poly.pdbx_seq_one_letter_code
_entity_poly.pdbx_strand_id
1 'polypeptide(L)'
;MTNTNELDIRLRAFINAPDNFLDSVALVNALHNNSVLASDQPYTLEIDGQKVTPVFSDKDDLETFKTEQASALQQNWVERSTLDVLREVVEKGLTGLVFNLKKTGDFGNSTIFKSSELIQFLNVYTTILNKLMGEENLAADVLDKYYLVPAFVHPRDDKSFDRMFPTMSTPEGKSYVPAFSSLQSFAKWYNHNDFGLPFRKAQGSVLTWRLADIYQPGHGENDIDETVGVAINPFDDQQILVDWSEIDEDE
;
A
#
# COMPACT_ATOMS: atom_id res chain seq x y z
N MET A 1 27.75 -12.82 2.97
CA MET A 1 26.37 -12.71 2.49
C MET A 1 25.84 -11.44 3.14
N THR A 2 25.72 -10.35 2.40
CA THR A 2 25.08 -9.12 2.86
C THR A 2 23.62 -9.45 3.16
N ASN A 3 23.26 -9.42 4.43
CA ASN A 3 21.87 -9.57 4.84
C ASN A 3 21.17 -8.26 4.45
N THR A 4 20.72 -8.18 3.18
CA THR A 4 20.02 -7.02 2.65
C THR A 4 18.75 -6.89 3.48
N ASN A 5 18.61 -5.78 4.20
CA ASN A 5 17.48 -5.54 5.09
C ASN A 5 16.19 -5.56 4.26
N GLU A 6 15.16 -6.26 4.73
CA GLU A 6 13.84 -6.32 4.09
C GLU A 6 13.30 -4.93 3.77
N LEU A 7 13.50 -3.96 4.67
CA LEU A 7 13.09 -2.58 4.44
C LEU A 7 13.78 -1.96 3.21
N ASP A 8 15.08 -2.24 2.99
CA ASP A 8 15.81 -1.73 1.81
C ASP A 8 15.22 -2.28 0.51
N ILE A 9 14.92 -3.58 0.49
CA ILE A 9 14.28 -4.24 -0.68
C ILE A 9 12.94 -3.57 -0.98
N ARG A 10 12.11 -3.31 0.04
CA ARG A 10 10.76 -2.72 -0.13
C ARG A 10 10.82 -1.24 -0.53
N LEU A 11 11.77 -0.49 0.02
CA LEU A 11 12.03 0.90 -0.42
C LEU A 11 12.38 0.95 -1.90
N ARG A 12 13.28 0.10 -2.38
CA ARG A 12 13.67 0.02 -3.79
C ARG A 12 12.48 -0.33 -4.69
N ALA A 13 11.69 -1.32 -4.31
CA ALA A 13 10.51 -1.73 -5.07
C ALA A 13 9.51 -0.57 -5.19
N PHE A 14 9.18 0.07 -4.07
CA PHE A 14 8.27 1.21 -4.01
C PHE A 14 8.78 2.43 -4.82
N ILE A 15 10.05 2.81 -4.68
CA ILE A 15 10.63 3.94 -5.41
C ILE A 15 10.60 3.69 -6.93
N ASN A 16 10.84 2.44 -7.35
CA ASN A 16 10.79 2.05 -8.77
C ASN A 16 9.37 2.00 -9.34
N ALA A 17 8.36 1.71 -8.50
CA ALA A 17 6.96 1.60 -8.91
C ALA A 17 6.01 2.13 -7.80
N PRO A 18 5.95 3.46 -7.57
CA PRO A 18 5.23 4.04 -6.43
C PRO A 18 3.71 3.81 -6.50
N ASP A 19 3.15 3.59 -7.70
CA ASP A 19 1.73 3.31 -7.90
C ASP A 19 1.39 1.81 -7.79
N ASN A 20 2.37 0.96 -7.47
CA ASN A 20 2.13 -0.47 -7.29
C ASN A 20 1.54 -0.73 -5.89
N PHE A 21 0.28 -1.16 -5.86
CA PHE A 21 -0.43 -1.45 -4.62
C PHE A 21 0.28 -2.49 -3.73
N LEU A 22 0.76 -3.59 -4.31
CA LEU A 22 1.43 -4.65 -3.54
C LEU A 22 2.77 -4.20 -2.96
N ASP A 23 3.54 -3.39 -3.69
CA ASP A 23 4.80 -2.82 -3.20
C ASP A 23 4.55 -1.80 -2.09
N SER A 24 3.46 -1.02 -2.19
CA SER A 24 3.01 -0.10 -1.15
C SER A 24 2.63 -0.83 0.14
N VAL A 25 1.82 -1.89 0.05
CA VAL A 25 1.46 -2.75 1.19
C VAL A 25 2.71 -3.38 1.82
N ALA A 26 3.62 -3.89 0.99
CA ALA A 26 4.86 -4.51 1.47
C ALA A 26 5.78 -3.51 2.17
N LEU A 27 5.88 -2.27 1.66
CA LEU A 27 6.64 -1.20 2.30
C LEU A 27 6.03 -0.82 3.65
N VAL A 28 4.71 -0.65 3.76
CA VAL A 28 4.05 -0.34 5.03
C VAL A 28 4.33 -1.43 6.07
N ASN A 29 4.20 -2.69 5.68
CA ASN A 29 4.55 -3.81 6.56
C ASN A 29 6.02 -3.76 7.00
N ALA A 30 6.95 -3.45 6.09
CA ALA A 30 8.37 -3.34 6.41
C ALA A 30 8.67 -2.16 7.34
N LEU A 31 8.02 -1.00 7.16
CA LEU A 31 8.16 0.17 8.04
C LEU A 31 7.67 -0.10 9.48
N HIS A 32 6.67 -0.95 9.64
CA HIS A 32 6.17 -1.37 10.96
C HIS A 32 7.08 -2.39 11.66
N ASN A 33 7.69 -3.30 10.91
CA ASN A 33 8.34 -4.49 11.48
C ASN A 33 9.87 -4.44 11.45
N ASN A 34 10.48 -3.46 10.77
CA ASN A 34 11.93 -3.34 10.70
C ASN A 34 12.43 -2.05 11.34
N SER A 35 13.66 -2.13 11.83
CA SER A 35 14.39 -0.99 12.36
C SER A 35 15.14 -0.25 11.26
N VAL A 36 15.43 1.02 11.51
CA VAL A 36 16.38 1.86 10.76
C VAL A 36 17.55 2.21 11.64
N LEU A 37 18.70 2.48 11.03
CA LEU A 37 19.81 3.13 11.70
C LEU A 37 19.53 4.64 11.74
N ALA A 38 19.38 5.16 12.94
CA ALA A 38 19.14 6.58 13.19
C ALA A 38 20.02 7.06 14.35
N SER A 39 20.25 8.37 14.45
CA SER A 39 20.95 8.92 15.62
C SER A 39 20.12 8.70 16.90
N ASP A 40 20.78 8.35 18.01
CA ASP A 40 20.16 8.24 19.34
C ASP A 40 19.72 9.61 19.88
N GLN A 41 20.34 10.69 19.38
CA GLN A 41 19.96 12.07 19.62
C GLN A 41 19.31 12.67 18.39
N PRO A 42 18.39 13.63 18.55
CA PRO A 42 17.77 14.29 17.40
C PRO A 42 18.82 14.90 16.49
N TYR A 43 18.93 14.37 15.29
CA TYR A 43 19.86 14.85 14.26
C TYR A 43 19.09 15.29 13.03
N THR A 44 19.26 16.54 12.64
CA THR A 44 18.50 17.18 11.58
C THR A 44 19.44 17.79 10.54
N LEU A 45 19.08 17.62 9.28
CA LEU A 45 19.72 18.23 8.14
C LEU A 45 18.76 19.19 7.44
N GLU A 46 19.30 20.16 6.74
CA GLU A 46 18.55 21.02 5.84
C GLU A 46 18.86 20.63 4.39
N ILE A 47 17.82 20.21 3.67
CA ILE A 47 17.89 19.83 2.25
C ILE A 47 16.83 20.66 1.53
N ASP A 48 17.23 21.48 0.58
CA ASP A 48 16.33 22.34 -0.21
C ASP A 48 15.37 23.18 0.67
N GLY A 49 15.87 23.71 1.80
CA GLY A 49 15.07 24.48 2.76
C GLY A 49 14.15 23.64 3.66
N GLN A 50 14.20 22.32 3.58
CA GLN A 50 13.43 21.39 4.40
C GLN A 50 14.30 20.80 5.50
N LYS A 51 13.78 20.80 6.73
CA LYS A 51 14.44 20.17 7.88
C LYS A 51 14.00 18.73 8.00
N VAL A 52 14.90 17.79 7.72
CA VAL A 52 14.64 16.36 7.70
C VAL A 52 15.59 15.60 8.63
N THR A 53 15.15 14.44 9.11
CA THR A 53 15.96 13.50 9.88
C THR A 53 16.45 12.38 8.97
N PRO A 54 17.76 12.15 8.83
CA PRO A 54 18.30 11.04 8.05
C PRO A 54 18.15 9.73 8.80
N VAL A 55 17.70 8.70 8.07
CA VAL A 55 17.57 7.32 8.52
C VAL A 55 18.12 6.37 7.45
N PHE A 56 18.66 5.22 7.87
CA PHE A 56 19.27 4.30 6.94
C PHE A 56 18.71 2.88 7.14
N SER A 57 18.27 2.27 6.06
CA SER A 57 17.89 0.86 6.00
C SER A 57 19.10 -0.04 5.72
N ASP A 58 20.20 0.55 5.28
CA ASP A 58 21.44 -0.13 4.90
C ASP A 58 22.65 0.48 5.63
N LYS A 59 23.54 -0.39 6.11
CA LYS A 59 24.71 0.02 6.87
C LYS A 59 25.79 0.65 5.98
N ASP A 60 25.92 0.18 4.75
CA ASP A 60 26.94 0.68 3.82
C ASP A 60 26.55 2.10 3.36
N ASP A 61 25.25 2.37 3.22
CA ASP A 61 24.74 3.71 2.94
C ASP A 61 25.01 4.69 4.11
N LEU A 62 24.85 4.22 5.35
CA LEU A 62 25.21 5.03 6.53
C LEU A 62 26.72 5.33 6.56
N GLU A 63 27.57 4.35 6.30
CA GLU A 63 29.03 4.57 6.28
C GLU A 63 29.41 5.54 5.13
N THR A 64 28.79 5.43 3.97
CA THR A 64 28.97 6.40 2.86
C THR A 64 28.58 7.82 3.32
N PHE A 65 27.40 7.95 3.92
CA PHE A 65 26.93 9.24 4.43
C PHE A 65 27.88 9.86 5.46
N LYS A 66 28.45 9.07 6.38
CA LYS A 66 29.44 9.55 7.36
C LYS A 66 30.71 10.10 6.70
N THR A 67 31.11 9.56 5.55
CA THR A 67 32.27 10.09 4.81
C THR A 67 31.96 11.41 4.13
N GLU A 68 30.69 11.64 3.74
CA GLU A 68 30.23 12.81 3.00
C GLU A 68 29.76 13.96 3.90
N GLN A 69 29.40 13.64 5.16
CA GLN A 69 28.82 14.58 6.12
C GLN A 69 29.56 14.54 7.48
N ALA A 70 30.47 15.49 7.69
CA ALA A 70 31.32 15.50 8.87
C ALA A 70 30.56 15.52 10.22
N SER A 71 29.40 16.18 10.28
CA SER A 71 28.55 16.19 11.49
C SER A 71 27.96 14.82 11.83
N ALA A 72 27.84 13.91 10.86
CA ALA A 72 27.36 12.56 11.07
C ALA A 72 28.35 11.68 11.87
N LEU A 73 29.65 11.98 11.79
CA LEU A 73 30.69 11.30 12.57
C LEU A 73 30.57 11.55 14.09
N GLN A 74 29.91 12.62 14.48
CA GLN A 74 29.71 13.00 15.86
C GLN A 74 28.45 12.39 16.47
N GLN A 75 27.63 11.71 15.63
CA GLN A 75 26.41 11.07 16.07
C GLN A 75 26.63 9.63 16.47
N ASN A 76 25.90 9.16 17.48
CA ASN A 76 25.81 7.77 17.83
C ASN A 76 24.63 7.12 17.07
N TRP A 77 24.91 6.31 16.08
CA TRP A 77 23.92 5.65 15.21
C TRP A 77 23.52 4.31 15.80
N VAL A 78 22.23 4.14 16.05
CA VAL A 78 21.65 2.94 16.67
C VAL A 78 20.43 2.46 15.89
N GLU A 79 20.08 1.20 16.07
CA GLU A 79 18.82 0.67 15.54
C GLU A 79 17.64 1.24 16.31
N ARG A 80 16.68 1.83 15.59
CA ARG A 80 15.45 2.41 16.14
C ARG A 80 14.26 1.98 15.28
N SER A 81 13.07 1.85 15.89
CA SER A 81 11.83 1.70 15.14
C SER A 81 11.63 2.91 14.23
N THR A 82 11.28 2.66 12.96
CA THR A 82 10.96 3.73 12.00
C THR A 82 9.84 4.63 12.51
N LEU A 83 8.83 4.05 13.18
CA LEU A 83 7.68 4.78 13.72
C LEU A 83 8.07 5.67 14.91
N ASP A 84 9.03 5.26 15.74
CA ASP A 84 9.50 6.09 16.86
C ASP A 84 10.30 7.29 16.34
N VAL A 85 11.11 7.10 15.30
CA VAL A 85 11.82 8.21 14.65
C VAL A 85 10.83 9.16 13.97
N LEU A 86 9.80 8.64 13.30
CA LEU A 86 8.75 9.45 12.69
C LEU A 86 7.97 10.25 13.73
N ARG A 87 7.63 9.65 14.88
CA ARG A 87 6.98 10.36 15.99
C ARG A 87 7.84 11.53 16.47
N GLU A 88 9.13 11.31 16.68
CA GLU A 88 10.08 12.37 17.07
C GLU A 88 10.14 13.51 16.05
N VAL A 89 10.15 13.18 14.76
CA VAL A 89 10.12 14.17 13.65
C VAL A 89 8.87 15.04 13.73
N VAL A 90 7.70 14.44 13.96
CA VAL A 90 6.44 15.16 14.10
C VAL A 90 6.43 16.05 15.35
N GLU A 91 6.84 15.52 16.50
CA GLU A 91 6.89 16.27 17.77
C GLU A 91 7.82 17.49 17.69
N LYS A 92 8.88 17.41 16.89
CA LYS A 92 9.82 18.51 16.67
C LYS A 92 9.43 19.46 15.54
N GLY A 93 8.32 19.21 14.85
CA GLY A 93 7.86 20.01 13.73
C GLY A 93 8.82 19.99 12.53
N LEU A 94 9.53 18.88 12.33
CA LEU A 94 10.41 18.68 11.18
C LEU A 94 9.60 18.25 9.96
N THR A 95 10.14 18.50 8.77
CA THR A 95 9.45 18.24 7.50
C THR A 95 9.22 16.75 7.26
N GLY A 96 10.21 15.89 7.59
CA GLY A 96 10.09 14.46 7.33
C GLY A 96 11.36 13.66 7.59
N LEU A 97 11.36 12.46 7.01
CA LEU A 97 12.50 11.53 7.01
C LEU A 97 13.17 11.52 5.63
N VAL A 98 14.49 11.47 5.60
CA VAL A 98 15.25 11.13 4.40
C VAL A 98 15.89 9.77 4.57
N PHE A 99 15.50 8.81 3.72
CA PHE A 99 16.05 7.46 3.71
C PHE A 99 17.33 7.41 2.87
N ASN A 100 18.36 6.76 3.41
CA ASN A 100 19.59 6.39 2.72
C ASN A 100 20.23 7.56 1.94
N LEU A 101 20.28 8.74 2.58
CA LEU A 101 20.87 9.95 1.98
C LEU A 101 22.35 9.73 1.67
N LYS A 102 22.74 10.01 0.43
CA LYS A 102 24.11 9.94 -0.08
C LYS A 102 24.28 10.85 -1.29
N LYS A 103 25.53 11.23 -1.60
CA LYS A 103 25.87 12.04 -2.77
C LYS A 103 26.39 11.20 -3.92
N THR A 104 26.82 9.97 -3.64
CA THR A 104 27.43 9.07 -4.61
C THR A 104 26.88 7.66 -4.45
N GLY A 105 26.94 6.84 -5.51
CA GLY A 105 26.52 5.45 -5.49
C GLY A 105 25.14 5.19 -6.05
N ASP A 106 24.51 4.14 -5.57
CA ASP A 106 23.16 3.71 -6.00
C ASP A 106 22.08 4.44 -5.22
N PHE A 107 21.25 5.21 -5.92
CA PHE A 107 20.14 5.98 -5.34
C PHE A 107 18.80 5.25 -5.33
N GLY A 108 18.75 3.98 -5.75
CA GLY A 108 17.51 3.22 -5.87
C GLY A 108 16.72 3.03 -4.57
N ASN A 109 17.34 3.29 -3.40
CA ASN A 109 16.71 3.25 -2.07
C ASN A 109 16.70 4.61 -1.36
N SER A 110 17.09 5.70 -2.06
CA SER A 110 17.20 7.03 -1.46
C SER A 110 15.95 7.86 -1.78
N THR A 111 15.27 8.36 -0.75
CA THR A 111 14.07 9.17 -0.92
C THR A 111 13.77 10.03 0.31
N ILE A 112 13.01 11.10 0.11
CA ILE A 112 12.48 11.95 1.19
C ILE A 112 10.98 11.68 1.30
N PHE A 113 10.54 11.33 2.49
CA PHE A 113 9.12 11.29 2.84
C PHE A 113 8.79 12.45 3.77
N LYS A 114 7.85 13.30 3.36
CA LYS A 114 7.27 14.28 4.29
C LYS A 114 6.46 13.54 5.35
N SER A 115 6.56 13.97 6.61
CA SER A 115 5.89 13.30 7.72
C SER A 115 4.38 13.18 7.53
N SER A 116 3.71 14.22 7.01
CA SER A 116 2.28 14.17 6.74
C SER A 116 1.90 13.15 5.66
N GLU A 117 2.69 13.09 4.58
CA GLU A 117 2.48 12.14 3.48
C GLU A 117 2.75 10.70 3.93
N LEU A 118 3.82 10.49 4.71
CA LEU A 118 4.15 9.16 5.25
C LEU A 118 3.11 8.66 6.24
N ILE A 119 2.61 9.54 7.12
CA ILE A 119 1.53 9.18 8.06
C ILE A 119 0.25 8.82 7.31
N GLN A 120 -0.13 9.60 6.31
CA GLN A 120 -1.31 9.30 5.49
C GLN A 120 -1.14 7.95 4.77
N PHE A 121 0.01 7.71 4.17
CA PHE A 121 0.35 6.46 3.51
C PHE A 121 0.26 5.27 4.47
N LEU A 122 0.90 5.36 5.64
CA LEU A 122 0.82 4.32 6.68
C LEU A 122 -0.63 4.06 7.11
N ASN A 123 -1.41 5.11 7.37
CA ASN A 123 -2.79 4.97 7.84
C ASN A 123 -3.69 4.30 6.80
N VAL A 124 -3.57 4.67 5.52
CA VAL A 124 -4.37 4.09 4.43
C VAL A 124 -4.12 2.58 4.33
N TYR A 125 -2.87 2.17 4.17
CA TYR A 125 -2.55 0.76 3.97
C TYR A 125 -2.71 -0.09 5.24
N THR A 126 -2.43 0.47 6.42
CA THR A 126 -2.74 -0.22 7.69
C THR A 126 -4.24 -0.44 7.87
N THR A 127 -5.08 0.52 7.48
CA THR A 127 -6.53 0.37 7.52
C THR A 127 -7.00 -0.75 6.58
N ILE A 128 -6.47 -0.80 5.36
CA ILE A 128 -6.74 -1.88 4.40
C ILE A 128 -6.38 -3.25 4.99
N LEU A 129 -5.16 -3.36 5.53
CA LEU A 129 -4.67 -4.60 6.14
C LEU A 129 -5.53 -5.03 7.34
N ASN A 130 -5.87 -4.10 8.22
CA ASN A 130 -6.70 -4.40 9.39
C ASN A 130 -8.11 -4.86 9.00
N LYS A 131 -8.73 -4.21 7.99
CA LYS A 131 -10.03 -4.65 7.47
C LYS A 131 -9.95 -6.04 6.86
N LEU A 132 -8.92 -6.32 6.06
CA LEU A 132 -8.81 -7.60 5.35
C LEU A 132 -8.41 -8.77 6.26
N MET A 133 -7.50 -8.53 7.21
CA MET A 133 -6.86 -9.57 8.03
C MET A 133 -7.32 -9.56 9.50
N GLY A 134 -8.21 -8.65 9.91
CA GLY A 134 -8.75 -8.62 11.26
C GLY A 134 -9.53 -9.89 11.61
N GLU A 135 -9.50 -10.31 12.86
CA GLU A 135 -10.16 -11.54 13.33
C GLU A 135 -11.66 -11.54 13.01
N GLU A 136 -12.33 -10.39 13.13
CA GLU A 136 -13.75 -10.23 12.80
C GLU A 136 -14.00 -10.54 11.32
N ASN A 137 -13.16 -10.03 10.41
CA ASN A 137 -13.29 -10.31 8.99
C ASN A 137 -12.97 -11.77 8.64
N LEU A 138 -11.97 -12.36 9.29
CA LEU A 138 -11.62 -13.78 9.06
C LEU A 138 -12.72 -14.73 9.52
N ALA A 139 -13.46 -14.38 10.58
CA ALA A 139 -14.55 -15.15 11.15
C ALA A 139 -15.92 -14.88 10.47
N ALA A 140 -16.05 -13.80 9.71
CA ALA A 140 -17.31 -13.39 9.08
C ALA A 140 -17.75 -14.38 7.98
N ASP A 141 -19.04 -14.42 7.70
CA ASP A 141 -19.60 -15.13 6.55
C ASP A 141 -19.24 -14.43 5.23
N VAL A 142 -19.43 -15.13 4.11
CA VAL A 142 -19.03 -14.65 2.77
C VAL A 142 -19.61 -13.27 2.45
N LEU A 143 -20.85 -13.01 2.80
CA LEU A 143 -21.53 -11.75 2.48
C LEU A 143 -21.06 -10.57 3.34
N ASP A 144 -20.62 -10.84 4.57
CA ASP A 144 -20.20 -9.82 5.54
C ASP A 144 -18.71 -9.44 5.47
N LYS A 145 -17.91 -10.26 4.77
CA LYS A 145 -16.46 -10.02 4.65
C LYS A 145 -16.12 -8.77 3.86
N TYR A 146 -15.00 -8.14 4.26
CA TYR A 146 -14.29 -7.19 3.41
C TYR A 146 -13.39 -7.92 2.42
N TYR A 147 -13.38 -7.41 1.19
CA TYR A 147 -12.59 -7.93 0.08
C TYR A 147 -11.75 -6.81 -0.54
N LEU A 148 -10.65 -7.15 -1.19
CA LEU A 148 -9.98 -6.24 -2.12
C LEU A 148 -10.74 -6.28 -3.45
N VAL A 149 -11.19 -5.11 -3.89
CA VAL A 149 -12.01 -4.95 -5.11
C VAL A 149 -11.29 -3.96 -6.02
N PRO A 150 -10.80 -4.37 -7.19
CA PRO A 150 -10.25 -3.46 -8.17
C PRO A 150 -11.35 -2.61 -8.82
N ALA A 151 -11.12 -1.32 -8.95
CA ALA A 151 -12.05 -0.38 -9.54
C ALA A 151 -11.34 0.79 -10.25
N PHE A 152 -12.00 1.37 -11.23
CA PHE A 152 -11.66 2.66 -11.80
C PHE A 152 -12.59 3.70 -11.19
N VAL A 153 -12.03 4.65 -10.44
CA VAL A 153 -12.80 5.62 -9.65
C VAL A 153 -12.71 6.99 -10.30
N HIS A 154 -13.83 7.55 -10.67
CA HIS A 154 -13.95 8.87 -11.29
C HIS A 154 -14.71 9.82 -10.37
N PRO A 155 -14.08 10.93 -9.91
CA PRO A 155 -14.78 11.92 -9.09
C PRO A 155 -15.79 12.69 -9.93
N ARG A 156 -16.96 13.01 -9.34
CA ARG A 156 -17.99 13.91 -9.88
C ARG A 156 -17.88 15.30 -9.25
N ASP A 157 -18.52 16.29 -9.88
CA ASP A 157 -18.54 17.68 -9.40
C ASP A 157 -19.27 17.84 -8.04
N ASP A 158 -20.22 16.96 -7.73
CA ASP A 158 -20.98 16.91 -6.48
C ASP A 158 -20.25 16.23 -5.31
N LYS A 159 -18.95 15.90 -5.49
CA LYS A 159 -18.10 15.14 -4.56
C LYS A 159 -18.49 13.66 -4.39
N SER A 160 -19.37 13.14 -5.22
CA SER A 160 -19.59 11.70 -5.34
C SER A 160 -18.58 11.05 -6.30
N PHE A 161 -18.66 9.73 -6.48
CA PHE A 161 -17.76 8.98 -7.34
C PHE A 161 -18.54 8.02 -8.22
N ASP A 162 -18.16 7.95 -9.50
CA ASP A 162 -18.52 6.85 -10.40
C ASP A 162 -17.44 5.80 -10.34
N ARG A 163 -17.85 4.55 -10.33
CA ARG A 163 -16.92 3.42 -10.28
C ARG A 163 -17.27 2.41 -11.36
N MET A 164 -16.27 2.09 -12.14
CA MET A 164 -16.31 0.99 -13.10
C MET A 164 -15.42 -0.13 -12.60
N PHE A 165 -15.82 -1.37 -12.78
CA PHE A 165 -15.08 -2.53 -12.33
C PHE A 165 -14.53 -3.32 -13.53
N PRO A 166 -13.28 -3.84 -13.45
CA PRO A 166 -12.87 -4.90 -14.34
C PRO A 166 -13.85 -6.06 -14.19
N THR A 167 -14.18 -6.72 -15.28
CA THR A 167 -15.08 -7.89 -15.24
C THR A 167 -14.36 -9.15 -15.67
N MET A 168 -14.87 -10.29 -15.21
CA MET A 168 -14.41 -11.62 -15.60
C MET A 168 -15.60 -12.42 -16.09
N SER A 169 -15.49 -12.99 -17.31
CA SER A 169 -16.56 -13.75 -17.91
C SER A 169 -16.37 -15.26 -17.74
N THR A 170 -17.46 -15.96 -17.44
CA THR A 170 -17.48 -17.43 -17.47
C THR A 170 -17.53 -17.94 -18.91
N PRO A 171 -17.28 -19.23 -19.17
CA PRO A 171 -17.45 -19.83 -20.49
C PRO A 171 -18.86 -19.67 -21.07
N GLU A 172 -19.86 -19.55 -20.20
CA GLU A 172 -21.28 -19.35 -20.56
C GLU A 172 -21.60 -17.87 -20.89
N GLY A 173 -20.61 -16.97 -20.78
CA GLY A 173 -20.77 -15.55 -21.12
C GLY A 173 -21.35 -14.69 -19.99
N LYS A 174 -21.49 -15.21 -18.77
CA LYS A 174 -21.86 -14.38 -17.61
C LYS A 174 -20.66 -13.58 -17.12
N SER A 175 -20.85 -12.30 -16.81
CA SER A 175 -19.80 -11.40 -16.29
C SER A 175 -19.95 -11.17 -14.80
N TYR A 176 -18.82 -11.19 -14.08
CA TYR A 176 -18.73 -11.00 -12.63
C TYR A 176 -17.67 -9.95 -12.30
N VAL A 177 -17.89 -9.19 -11.23
CA VAL A 177 -16.89 -8.30 -10.63
C VAL A 177 -15.90 -9.16 -9.82
N PRO A 178 -14.58 -9.08 -10.04
CA PRO A 178 -13.62 -9.83 -9.22
C PRO A 178 -13.44 -9.19 -7.83
N ALA A 179 -13.44 -10.03 -6.81
CA ALA A 179 -13.13 -9.65 -5.43
C ALA A 179 -12.15 -10.65 -4.81
N PHE A 180 -11.33 -10.22 -3.86
CA PHE A 180 -10.25 -11.05 -3.32
C PHE A 180 -10.24 -11.02 -1.80
N SER A 181 -10.31 -12.18 -1.18
CA SER A 181 -10.32 -12.33 0.28
C SER A 181 -8.94 -12.27 0.93
N SER A 182 -7.87 -12.25 0.13
CA SER A 182 -6.50 -12.19 0.61
C SER A 182 -5.58 -11.45 -0.36
N LEU A 183 -4.46 -10.94 0.15
CA LEU A 183 -3.40 -10.37 -0.68
C LEU A 183 -2.80 -11.40 -1.66
N GLN A 184 -2.74 -12.67 -1.27
CA GLN A 184 -2.21 -13.74 -2.12
C GLN A 184 -3.10 -13.99 -3.34
N SER A 185 -4.41 -14.09 -3.14
CA SER A 185 -5.37 -14.26 -4.23
C SER A 185 -5.41 -13.04 -5.13
N PHE A 186 -5.38 -11.83 -4.54
CA PHE A 186 -5.29 -10.58 -5.28
C PHE A 186 -4.01 -10.50 -6.11
N ALA A 187 -2.86 -10.90 -5.57
CA ALA A 187 -1.58 -10.84 -6.28
C ALA A 187 -1.56 -11.72 -7.54
N LYS A 188 -2.25 -12.86 -7.56
CA LYS A 188 -2.38 -13.72 -8.75
C LYS A 188 -3.03 -12.94 -9.90
N TRP A 189 -4.14 -12.26 -9.63
CA TRP A 189 -4.86 -11.44 -10.59
C TRP A 189 -4.06 -10.17 -10.95
N TYR A 190 -3.56 -9.45 -9.95
CA TYR A 190 -2.87 -8.18 -10.11
C TYR A 190 -1.59 -8.28 -10.94
N ASN A 191 -0.91 -9.42 -10.88
CA ASN A 191 0.29 -9.70 -11.67
C ASN A 191 -0.01 -10.40 -13.01
N HIS A 192 -1.28 -10.72 -13.31
CA HIS A 192 -1.65 -11.35 -14.57
C HIS A 192 -1.56 -10.37 -15.74
N ASN A 193 -1.00 -10.83 -16.88
CA ASN A 193 -0.74 -9.97 -18.04
C ASN A 193 -2.03 -9.43 -18.68
N ASP A 194 -3.10 -10.22 -18.70
CA ASP A 194 -4.34 -9.87 -19.40
C ASP A 194 -5.32 -9.08 -18.52
N PHE A 195 -5.16 -9.10 -17.19
CA PHE A 195 -6.04 -8.44 -16.24
C PHE A 195 -5.34 -7.36 -15.43
N GLY A 196 -4.39 -7.74 -14.58
CA GLY A 196 -3.71 -6.81 -13.67
C GLY A 196 -2.80 -5.81 -14.38
N LEU A 197 -2.14 -6.21 -15.47
CA LEU A 197 -1.28 -5.27 -16.22
C LEU A 197 -2.07 -4.13 -16.88
N PRO A 198 -3.18 -4.36 -17.61
CA PRO A 198 -4.05 -3.28 -18.10
C PRO A 198 -4.62 -2.42 -16.96
N PHE A 199 -5.07 -3.03 -15.87
CA PHE A 199 -5.59 -2.34 -14.70
C PHE A 199 -4.56 -1.34 -14.12
N ARG A 200 -3.32 -1.79 -13.90
CA ARG A 200 -2.23 -0.94 -13.40
C ARG A 200 -1.87 0.17 -14.40
N LYS A 201 -1.82 -0.12 -15.70
CA LYS A 201 -1.55 0.88 -16.73
C LYS A 201 -2.62 1.97 -16.79
N ALA A 202 -3.87 1.62 -16.52
CA ALA A 202 -4.99 2.54 -16.44
C ALA A 202 -5.14 3.20 -15.05
N GLN A 203 -4.16 3.01 -14.14
CA GLN A 203 -4.12 3.58 -12.79
C GLN A 203 -5.37 3.23 -11.96
N GLY A 204 -5.82 1.97 -12.06
CA GLY A 204 -6.94 1.47 -11.27
C GLY A 204 -6.66 1.50 -9.77
N SER A 205 -7.71 1.74 -9.01
CA SER A 205 -7.69 1.81 -7.54
C SER A 205 -8.10 0.46 -6.93
N VAL A 206 -7.60 0.16 -5.74
CA VAL A 206 -8.00 -1.03 -4.98
C VAL A 206 -8.83 -0.58 -3.77
N LEU A 207 -10.09 -0.99 -3.75
CA LEU A 207 -11.04 -0.69 -2.68
C LEU A 207 -11.04 -1.85 -1.67
N THR A 208 -11.42 -1.56 -0.42
CA THR A 208 -11.65 -2.58 0.61
C THR A 208 -13.10 -2.51 1.03
N TRP A 209 -13.92 -3.34 0.41
CA TRP A 209 -15.38 -3.29 0.45
C TRP A 209 -15.99 -4.64 0.78
N ARG A 210 -17.22 -4.60 1.32
CA ARG A 210 -18.13 -5.75 1.38
C ARG A 210 -18.82 -5.93 0.02
N LEU A 211 -19.44 -7.07 -0.21
CA LEU A 211 -20.18 -7.31 -1.44
C LEU A 211 -21.38 -6.36 -1.58
N ALA A 212 -22.06 -6.06 -0.47
CA ALA A 212 -23.14 -5.07 -0.43
C ALA A 212 -22.71 -3.67 -0.90
N ASP A 213 -21.48 -3.21 -0.57
CA ASP A 213 -20.97 -1.92 -1.02
C ASP A 213 -20.74 -1.86 -2.55
N ILE A 214 -20.54 -3.02 -3.21
CA ILE A 214 -20.44 -3.12 -4.67
C ILE A 214 -21.83 -3.03 -5.30
N TYR A 215 -22.81 -3.71 -4.73
CA TYR A 215 -24.18 -3.78 -5.23
C TYR A 215 -24.94 -2.46 -4.96
N GLN A 216 -24.90 -1.96 -3.72
CA GLN A 216 -25.56 -0.72 -3.28
C GLN A 216 -24.57 0.22 -2.58
N PRO A 217 -23.85 1.07 -3.33
CA PRO A 217 -22.87 1.95 -2.73
C PRO A 217 -23.56 3.05 -1.89
N GLY A 218 -23.03 3.31 -0.68
CA GLY A 218 -23.54 4.39 0.17
C GLY A 218 -23.41 5.80 -0.42
N HIS A 219 -22.48 6.01 -1.36
CA HIS A 219 -22.26 7.27 -2.07
C HIS A 219 -21.77 7.03 -3.50
N GLY A 220 -22.35 7.79 -4.46
CA GLY A 220 -22.00 7.70 -5.87
C GLY A 220 -22.67 6.50 -6.56
N GLU A 221 -22.18 6.13 -7.71
CA GLU A 221 -22.73 5.07 -8.53
C GLU A 221 -21.67 4.02 -8.87
N ASN A 222 -22.10 2.77 -8.94
CA ASN A 222 -21.32 1.65 -9.40
C ASN A 222 -21.89 1.15 -10.73
N ASP A 223 -21.04 1.08 -11.74
CA ASP A 223 -21.40 0.50 -13.04
C ASP A 223 -21.24 -1.02 -12.97
N ILE A 224 -22.34 -1.70 -12.67
CA ILE A 224 -22.46 -3.16 -12.56
C ILE A 224 -23.52 -3.75 -13.48
N ASP A 225 -24.17 -2.94 -14.32
CA ASP A 225 -25.35 -3.31 -15.11
C ASP A 225 -25.12 -4.52 -16.04
N GLU A 226 -23.89 -4.68 -16.53
CA GLU A 226 -23.51 -5.82 -17.39
C GLU A 226 -23.01 -7.05 -16.60
N THR A 227 -23.11 -7.01 -15.27
CA THR A 227 -22.64 -8.10 -14.40
C THR A 227 -23.79 -8.82 -13.72
N VAL A 228 -23.58 -10.08 -13.37
CA VAL A 228 -24.57 -10.91 -12.67
C VAL A 228 -24.24 -11.14 -11.20
N GLY A 229 -23.05 -10.70 -10.75
CA GLY A 229 -22.60 -10.93 -9.39
C GLY A 229 -21.10 -10.67 -9.21
N VAL A 230 -20.54 -11.28 -8.18
CA VAL A 230 -19.14 -11.19 -7.78
C VAL A 230 -18.46 -12.54 -7.89
N ALA A 231 -17.26 -12.58 -8.49
CA ALA A 231 -16.37 -13.73 -8.45
C ALA A 231 -15.31 -13.54 -7.37
N ILE A 232 -15.39 -14.30 -6.29
CA ILE A 232 -14.44 -14.25 -5.19
C ILE A 232 -13.27 -15.18 -5.49
N ASN A 233 -12.05 -14.65 -5.42
CA ASN A 233 -10.80 -15.36 -5.70
C ASN A 233 -10.79 -16.10 -7.04
N PRO A 234 -11.09 -15.44 -8.17
CA PRO A 234 -11.34 -16.11 -9.45
C PRO A 234 -10.12 -16.88 -10.02
N PHE A 235 -8.92 -16.67 -9.48
CA PHE A 235 -7.69 -17.39 -9.87
C PHE A 235 -7.27 -18.47 -8.88
N ASP A 236 -8.10 -18.77 -7.88
CA ASP A 236 -7.86 -19.83 -6.93
C ASP A 236 -8.63 -21.09 -7.31
N ASP A 237 -8.18 -22.27 -6.85
CA ASP A 237 -8.86 -23.54 -7.08
C ASP A 237 -10.28 -23.58 -6.48
N GLN A 238 -10.51 -22.76 -5.45
CA GLN A 238 -11.78 -22.61 -4.75
C GLN A 238 -12.34 -21.20 -4.97
N GLN A 239 -12.68 -20.87 -6.21
CA GLN A 239 -13.45 -19.66 -6.49
C GLN A 239 -14.89 -19.79 -6.01
N ILE A 240 -15.50 -18.69 -5.58
CA ILE A 240 -16.90 -18.62 -5.21
C ILE A 240 -17.56 -17.59 -6.12
N LEU A 241 -18.71 -17.96 -6.71
CA LEU A 241 -19.57 -17.03 -7.45
C LEU A 241 -20.76 -16.68 -6.55
N VAL A 242 -21.05 -15.41 -6.39
CA VAL A 242 -22.18 -14.87 -5.62
C VAL A 242 -22.99 -14.02 -6.58
N ASP A 243 -24.22 -14.41 -6.89
CA ASP A 243 -25.10 -13.64 -7.75
C ASP A 243 -25.69 -12.44 -6.98
N TRP A 244 -26.06 -11.36 -7.68
CA TRP A 244 -26.60 -10.14 -7.04
C TRP A 244 -27.87 -10.43 -6.23
N SER A 245 -28.69 -11.40 -6.65
CA SER A 245 -29.90 -11.81 -5.92
C SER A 245 -29.62 -12.37 -4.53
N GLU A 246 -28.45 -13.00 -4.31
CA GLU A 246 -28.05 -13.52 -3.00
C GLU A 246 -27.64 -12.39 -2.03
N ILE A 247 -27.19 -11.26 -2.58
CA ILE A 247 -26.77 -10.08 -1.79
C ILE A 247 -27.99 -9.23 -1.41
N ASP A 248 -29.00 -9.15 -2.29
CA ASP A 248 -30.22 -8.36 -2.09
C ASP A 248 -31.19 -8.97 -1.05
N GLU A 249 -31.11 -10.30 -0.83
CA GLU A 249 -32.00 -11.02 0.11
C GLU A 249 -31.62 -10.85 1.59
N ASP A 250 -30.41 -10.35 1.91
CA ASP A 250 -29.91 -10.21 3.28
C ASP A 250 -30.10 -8.81 3.90
N GLU A 251 -30.89 -7.90 3.28
CA GLU A 251 -31.40 -6.65 3.85
C GLU A 251 -32.81 -6.87 4.44
#